data_e90513ea95d03376877f502907eedf37
#
_entry.id   e90513ea95d03376877f502907eedf37
#
_cell.length_a   1.000
_cell.length_b   1.000
_cell.length_c   1.000
_cell.angle_alpha   90.00
_cell.angle_beta   90.00
_cell.angle_gamma   90.00
#
_symmetry.space_group_name_H-M   'P 1'
#
loop_
_entity.id
_entity.type
_entity.pdbx_description
1 polymer ?
#
loop_
_entity_poly.entity_id
_entity_poly.type
_entity_poly.pdbx_seq_one_letter_code
_entity_poly.pdbx_strand_id
1 'polypeptide(L)'
;MEVRWNLEAKQDFYNTLDYWEEHNGSFEYSLKIIRAVEALKKELSETPYFLATYSDTLKLYKKYFLDKRFVVYYDVIEEQKVVIIQYFRSSKQKPL
;
A
#
# COMPACT_ATOMS: atom_id res chain seq x y z
N MET A 1 8.55 8.80 -10.47
CA MET A 1 7.24 8.43 -11.04
C MET A 1 6.12 8.97 -10.16
N GLU A 2 4.98 9.28 -10.77
CA GLU A 2 3.78 9.64 -10.02
C GLU A 2 3.17 8.39 -9.40
N VAL A 3 2.69 8.49 -8.16
CA VAL A 3 2.00 7.38 -7.49
C VAL A 3 0.52 7.73 -7.40
N ARG A 4 -0.32 6.86 -7.94
CA ARG A 4 -1.78 7.01 -7.92
C ARG A 4 -2.41 5.84 -7.17
N TRP A 5 -3.59 6.07 -6.63
CA TRP A 5 -4.38 5.05 -6.00
C TRP A 5 -5.52 4.61 -6.90
N ASN A 6 -5.72 3.30 -7.00
CA ASN A 6 -7.01 2.77 -7.42
C ASN A 6 -8.03 3.16 -6.34
N LEU A 7 -9.24 3.48 -6.73
CA LEU A 7 -10.28 3.96 -5.80
C LEU A 7 -10.57 2.94 -4.70
N GLU A 8 -10.64 1.67 -5.04
CA GLU A 8 -10.90 0.60 -4.07
C GLU A 8 -9.76 0.49 -3.05
N ALA A 9 -8.51 0.55 -3.50
CA ALA A 9 -7.36 0.50 -2.60
C ALA A 9 -7.35 1.70 -1.64
N LYS A 10 -7.69 2.87 -2.14
CA LYS A 10 -7.76 4.07 -1.32
C LYS A 10 -8.86 3.95 -0.26
N GLN A 11 -10.01 3.39 -0.64
CA GLN A 11 -11.10 3.15 0.30
C GLN A 11 -10.68 2.14 1.38
N ASP A 12 -9.97 1.08 1.00
CA ASP A 12 -9.46 0.09 1.97
C ASP A 12 -8.46 0.72 2.94
N PHE A 13 -7.64 1.64 2.46
CA PHE A 13 -6.73 2.39 3.31
C PHE A 13 -7.51 3.21 4.34
N TYR A 14 -8.51 3.97 3.92
CA TYR A 14 -9.33 4.77 4.85
C TYR A 14 -10.09 3.90 5.83
N ASN A 15 -10.66 2.79 5.38
CA ASN A 15 -11.36 1.84 6.27
C ASN A 15 -10.42 1.27 7.32
N THR A 16 -9.16 1.03 6.95
CA THR A 16 -8.15 0.54 7.89
C THR A 16 -7.86 1.57 8.98
N LEU A 17 -7.77 2.85 8.62
CA LEU A 17 -7.55 3.91 9.60
C LEU A 17 -8.71 4.00 10.60
N ASP A 18 -9.93 3.91 10.10
CA ASP A 18 -11.14 3.94 10.94
C ASP A 18 -11.20 2.74 11.87
N TYR A 19 -10.87 1.56 11.34
CA TYR A 19 -10.84 0.32 12.14
C TYR A 19 -9.91 0.46 13.34
N TRP A 20 -8.69 0.93 13.12
CA TRP A 20 -7.70 1.02 14.19
C TRP A 20 -8.01 2.13 15.19
N GLU A 21 -8.61 3.22 14.75
CA GLU A 21 -9.06 4.28 15.66
C GLU A 21 -10.14 3.74 16.62
N GLU A 22 -11.13 3.03 16.10
CA GLU A 22 -12.18 2.41 16.92
C GLU A 22 -11.61 1.33 17.83
N HIS A 23 -10.75 0.47 17.28
CA HIS A 23 -10.20 -0.66 18.03
C HIS A 23 -9.34 -0.20 19.21
N ASN A 24 -8.54 0.83 19.01
CA ASN A 24 -7.61 1.32 20.04
C ASN A 24 -8.17 2.44 20.90
N GLY A 25 -9.28 3.03 20.52
CA GLY A 25 -9.83 4.19 21.20
C GLY A 25 -8.96 5.44 21.06
N SER A 26 -8.04 5.45 20.11
CA SER A 26 -7.19 6.60 19.81
C SER A 26 -6.73 6.55 18.36
N PHE A 27 -6.26 7.67 17.83
CA PHE A 27 -5.79 7.79 16.45
C PHE A 27 -4.27 7.55 16.30
N GLU A 28 -3.57 7.22 17.36
CA GLU A 28 -2.10 7.09 17.33
C GLU A 28 -1.60 6.07 16.32
N TYR A 29 -2.19 4.87 16.31
CA TYR A 29 -1.76 3.82 15.39
C TYR A 29 -2.15 4.17 13.94
N SER A 30 -3.32 4.76 13.74
CA SER A 30 -3.74 5.21 12.41
C SER A 30 -2.79 6.27 11.88
N LEU A 31 -2.31 7.19 12.72
CA LEU A 31 -1.32 8.17 12.33
C LEU A 31 0.00 7.51 11.93
N LYS A 32 0.40 6.46 12.64
CA LYS A 32 1.59 5.67 12.29
C LYS A 32 1.44 5.03 10.92
N ILE A 33 0.26 4.50 10.61
CA ILE A 33 -0.04 3.94 9.29
C ILE A 33 0.05 5.02 8.20
N ILE A 34 -0.53 6.20 8.46
CA ILE A 34 -0.49 7.31 7.51
C ILE A 34 0.96 7.68 7.19
N ARG A 35 1.80 7.82 8.21
CA ARG A 35 3.22 8.14 8.01
C ARG A 35 3.95 7.06 7.23
N ALA A 36 3.64 5.79 7.50
CA ALA A 36 4.23 4.66 6.78
C ALA A 36 3.81 4.67 5.31
N VAL A 37 2.56 5.01 5.02
CA VAL A 37 2.05 5.11 3.65
C VAL A 37 2.71 6.27 2.90
N GLU A 38 2.91 7.41 3.56
CA GLU A 38 3.61 8.54 2.93
C GLU A 38 5.05 8.17 2.58
N ALA A 39 5.75 7.47 3.47
CA ALA A 39 7.10 6.98 3.19
C ALA A 39 7.10 5.96 2.06
N LEU A 40 6.11 5.06 2.02
CA LEU A 40 5.95 4.08 0.97
C LEU A 40 5.73 4.75 -0.39
N LYS A 41 4.87 5.76 -0.45
CA LYS A 41 4.60 6.48 -1.70
C LYS A 41 5.86 7.14 -2.25
N LYS A 42 6.67 7.74 -1.38
CA LYS A 42 7.94 8.33 -1.78
C LYS A 42 8.87 7.27 -2.34
N GLU A 43 8.97 6.13 -1.67
CA GLU A 43 9.81 5.02 -2.09
C GLU A 43 9.35 4.45 -3.44
N LEU A 44 8.04 4.27 -3.64
CA LEU A 44 7.49 3.80 -4.91
C LEU A 44 7.74 4.81 -6.03
N SER A 45 7.71 6.09 -5.72
CA SER A 45 7.97 7.15 -6.70
C SER A 45 9.42 7.14 -7.18
N GLU A 46 10.36 6.88 -6.28
CA GLU A 46 11.79 6.93 -6.57
C GLU A 46 12.36 5.59 -7.05
N THR A 47 11.97 4.51 -6.39
CA THR A 47 12.51 3.16 -6.64
C THR A 47 11.39 2.12 -6.62
N PRO A 48 10.52 2.10 -7.64
CA PRO A 48 9.30 1.28 -7.60
C PRO A 48 9.54 -0.23 -7.49
N TYR A 49 10.72 -0.70 -7.87
CA TYR A 49 11.01 -2.14 -7.84
C TYR A 49 11.81 -2.58 -6.61
N PHE A 50 12.23 -1.64 -5.79
CA PHE A 50 13.08 -1.93 -4.64
C PHE A 50 12.33 -2.72 -3.59
N LEU A 51 12.90 -3.87 -3.17
CA LEU A 51 12.31 -4.78 -2.19
C LEU A 51 10.89 -5.23 -2.55
N ALA A 52 10.58 -5.27 -3.84
CA ALA A 52 9.28 -5.72 -4.34
C ALA A 52 9.39 -7.11 -4.92
N THR A 53 8.31 -7.87 -4.84
CA THR A 53 8.17 -9.18 -5.45
C THR A 53 7.11 -9.12 -6.54
N TYR A 54 7.39 -9.68 -7.70
CA TYR A 54 6.41 -9.71 -8.78
C TYR A 54 5.55 -10.97 -8.68
N SER A 55 4.23 -10.81 -8.78
CA SER A 55 3.29 -11.92 -8.83
C SER A 55 2.92 -12.19 -10.30
N ASP A 56 3.34 -13.34 -10.83
CA ASP A 56 2.99 -13.73 -12.20
C ASP A 56 1.49 -13.97 -12.36
N THR A 57 0.86 -14.49 -11.31
CA THR A 57 -0.57 -14.78 -11.32
C THR A 57 -1.40 -13.51 -11.39
N LEU A 58 -1.05 -12.52 -10.55
CA LEU A 58 -1.81 -11.26 -10.47
C LEU A 58 -1.31 -10.22 -11.47
N LYS A 59 -0.10 -10.40 -12.03
CA LYS A 59 0.55 -9.43 -12.90
C LYS A 59 0.77 -8.09 -12.18
N LEU A 60 1.10 -8.14 -10.90
CA LEU A 60 1.32 -6.98 -10.05
C LEU A 60 2.58 -7.18 -9.22
N TYR A 61 3.19 -6.08 -8.83
CA TYR A 61 4.22 -6.07 -7.80
C TYR A 61 3.58 -6.06 -6.43
N LYS A 62 4.28 -6.66 -5.47
CA LYS A 62 3.83 -6.76 -4.09
C LYS A 62 4.93 -6.22 -3.18
N LYS A 63 4.59 -5.37 -2.23
CA LYS A 63 5.54 -4.81 -1.30
C LYS A 63 4.92 -4.69 0.09
N TYR A 64 5.61 -5.25 1.07
CA TYR A 64 5.23 -5.12 2.47
C TYR A 64 5.79 -3.84 3.06
N PHE A 65 5.12 -3.30 4.05
CA PHE A 65 5.60 -2.13 4.79
C PHE A 65 5.09 -2.15 6.23
N LEU A 66 5.59 -1.24 7.07
CA LEU A 66 5.29 -1.14 8.50
C LEU A 66 5.47 -2.50 9.19
N ASP A 67 6.73 -2.95 9.22
CA ASP A 67 7.13 -4.23 9.84
C ASP A 67 6.33 -5.42 9.29
N LYS A 68 6.06 -5.40 7.99
CA LYS A 68 5.32 -6.44 7.27
C LYS A 68 3.88 -6.61 7.75
N ARG A 69 3.32 -5.60 8.42
CA ARG A 69 1.93 -5.64 8.87
C ARG A 69 0.93 -5.35 7.77
N PHE A 70 1.37 -4.62 6.75
CA PHE A 70 0.54 -4.25 5.61
C PHE A 70 1.26 -4.56 4.32
N VAL A 71 0.49 -4.70 3.25
CA VAL A 71 1.02 -5.01 1.93
C VAL A 71 0.23 -4.23 0.88
N VAL A 72 0.94 -3.70 -0.11
CA VAL A 72 0.31 -3.10 -1.29
C VAL A 72 0.64 -3.94 -2.51
N TYR A 73 -0.32 -4.01 -3.43
CA TYR A 73 -0.12 -4.59 -4.76
C TYR A 73 -0.26 -3.45 -5.75
N TYR A 74 0.68 -3.34 -6.67
CA TYR A 74 0.72 -2.19 -7.56
C TYR A 74 1.24 -2.55 -8.93
N ASP A 75 0.87 -1.73 -9.89
CA ASP A 75 1.32 -1.81 -11.26
C ASP A 75 2.28 -0.66 -11.55
N VAL A 76 3.29 -0.91 -12.39
CA VAL A 76 4.23 0.11 -12.82
C VAL A 76 4.08 0.29 -14.33
N ILE A 77 3.62 1.46 -14.74
CA ILE A 77 3.41 1.77 -16.15
C ILE A 77 4.55 2.68 -16.61
N GLU A 78 5.60 2.07 -17.14
CA GLU A 78 6.83 2.76 -17.50
C GLU A 78 6.62 3.86 -18.55
N GLU A 79 5.78 3.59 -19.55
CA GLU A 79 5.53 4.56 -20.63
C GLU A 79 4.93 5.86 -20.12
N GLN A 80 4.14 5.77 -19.05
CA GLN A 80 3.45 6.92 -18.46
C GLN A 80 4.17 7.43 -17.21
N LYS A 81 5.18 6.72 -16.73
CA LYS A 81 5.91 7.01 -15.49
C LYS A 81 4.96 7.11 -14.30
N VAL A 82 4.09 6.12 -14.17
CA VAL A 82 3.07 6.07 -13.14
C VAL A 82 3.13 4.73 -12.41
N VAL A 83 2.97 4.78 -11.10
CA VAL A 83 2.73 3.60 -10.25
C VAL A 83 1.29 3.69 -9.78
N ILE A 84 0.52 2.62 -9.97
CA ILE A 84 -0.88 2.56 -9.54
C ILE A 84 -1.03 1.52 -8.45
N ILE A 85 -1.38 1.95 -7.24
CA ILE A 85 -1.66 1.03 -6.14
C ILE A 85 -3.05 0.44 -6.37
N GLN A 86 -3.10 -0.87 -6.62
CA GLN A 86 -4.33 -1.58 -6.94
C GLN A 86 -5.02 -2.17 -5.72
N TYR A 87 -4.25 -2.61 -4.72
CA TYR A 87 -4.79 -3.22 -3.50
C TYR A 87 -3.99 -2.77 -2.29
N PHE A 88 -4.69 -2.52 -1.20
CA PHE A 88 -4.12 -2.24 0.11
C PHE A 88 -4.70 -3.25 1.09
N ARG A 89 -3.86 -4.03 1.75
CA ARG A 89 -4.32 -5.11 2.60
C ARG A 89 -3.51 -5.22 3.87
N SER A 90 -4.15 -5.75 4.92
CA SER A 90 -3.42 -6.23 6.10
C SER A 90 -2.74 -7.55 5.73
N SER A 91 -1.53 -7.75 6.21
CA SER A 91 -0.80 -9.00 5.97
C SER A 91 -1.47 -10.22 6.65
N LYS A 92 -2.40 -9.98 7.57
CA LYS A 92 -3.17 -11.05 8.23
C LYS A 92 -4.35 -11.52 7.40
N GLN A 93 -4.76 -10.78 6.38
CA GLN A 93 -5.80 -11.21 5.47
C GLN A 93 -5.23 -12.29 4.53
N LYS A 94 -6.12 -13.13 3.98
CA LYS A 94 -5.67 -14.15 3.02
C LYS A 94 -5.00 -13.47 1.83
N PRO A 95 -3.92 -14.05 1.30
CA PRO A 95 -3.29 -13.53 0.08
C PRO A 95 -4.28 -13.49 -1.09
N LEU A 96 -4.06 -12.56 -1.97
CA LEU A 96 -4.84 -12.45 -3.20
C LEU A 96 -4.55 -13.58 -4.17
#